data_cb29d8de6d3e046b732aa4f404b9239a
#
_entry.id   cb29d8de6d3e046b732aa4f404b9239a
#
_cell.length_a   1.000
_cell.length_b   1.000
_cell.length_c   1.000
_cell.angle_alpha   90.00
_cell.angle_beta   90.00
_cell.angle_gamma   90.00
#
_symmetry.space_group_name_H-M   'P 1'
#
loop_
_entity.id
_entity.type
_entity.pdbx_description
1 polymer ?
#
loop_
_entity_poly.entity_id
_entity_poly.type
_entity_poly.pdbx_seq_one_letter_code
_entity_poly.pdbx_strand_id
1 'polypeptide(L)'
;MNCVFCKIIKGEIPSYKIYEDEYTYAFLDIAKDVDGHTLVIPKKHVVNVLDCDEQTLAHVMNTVKKISNHYVNNCGFEGCNILNASGVAAQQTVMHLHFHIIPRKADDKVDSWPHFEGAKESLEYYAELLKIK
;
A
#
# COMPACT_ATOMS: atom_id res chain seq x y z
N MET A 1 4.30 3.05 22.27
CA MET A 1 4.15 2.11 21.14
C MET A 1 5.38 2.16 20.26
N ASN A 2 5.95 1.02 19.98
CA ASN A 2 7.21 0.94 19.25
C ASN A 2 6.98 0.70 17.75
N CYS A 3 6.37 1.67 17.08
CA CYS A 3 6.02 1.57 15.67
C CYS A 3 6.90 2.53 14.85
N VAL A 4 7.65 1.99 13.89
CA VAL A 4 8.55 2.80 13.07
C VAL A 4 7.78 3.85 12.26
N PHE A 5 6.59 3.51 11.74
CA PHE A 5 5.81 4.46 10.97
C PHE A 5 5.21 5.57 11.86
N CYS A 6 4.78 5.23 13.08
CA CYS A 6 4.35 6.25 14.04
C CYS A 6 5.49 7.23 14.35
N LYS A 7 6.71 6.72 14.45
CA LYS A 7 7.90 7.57 14.70
C LYS A 7 8.20 8.47 13.50
N ILE A 8 8.01 7.98 12.29
CA ILE A 8 8.17 8.79 11.07
C ILE A 8 7.15 9.93 11.06
N ILE A 9 5.89 9.63 11.38
CA ILE A 9 4.83 10.65 11.42
C ILE A 9 5.17 11.75 12.43
N LYS A 10 5.76 11.38 13.56
CA LYS A 10 6.15 12.33 14.62
C LYS A 10 7.45 13.08 14.32
N GLY A 11 8.15 12.72 13.24
CA GLY A 11 9.42 13.33 12.91
C GLY A 11 10.60 12.80 13.71
N GLU A 12 10.43 11.72 14.47
CA GLU A 12 11.50 11.11 15.25
C GLU A 12 12.48 10.31 14.39
N ILE A 13 12.01 9.84 13.24
CA ILE A 13 12.82 9.13 12.23
C ILE A 13 12.69 9.89 10.92
N PRO A 14 13.79 10.20 10.23
CA PRO A 14 13.72 10.92 8.96
C PRO A 14 13.08 10.06 7.87
N SER A 15 12.44 10.71 6.90
CA SER A 15 11.83 10.05 5.76
C SER A 15 11.89 10.97 4.54
N TYR A 16 11.74 10.38 3.35
CA TYR A 16 11.62 11.15 2.11
C TYR A 16 10.13 11.38 1.84
N LYS A 17 9.59 12.44 2.41
CA LYS A 17 8.16 12.74 2.37
C LYS A 17 7.72 13.12 0.96
N ILE A 18 6.62 12.51 0.52
CA ILE A 18 5.96 12.80 -0.77
C ILE A 18 4.73 13.68 -0.54
N TYR A 19 3.95 13.42 0.50
CA TYR A 19 2.69 14.11 0.75
C TYR A 19 2.26 13.93 2.19
N GLU A 20 1.56 14.91 2.71
CA GLU A 20 1.01 14.84 4.07
C GLU A 20 -0.25 15.69 4.15
N ASP A 21 -1.29 15.18 4.80
CA ASP A 21 -2.45 15.96 5.17
C ASP A 21 -2.83 15.64 6.62
N GLU A 22 -4.03 16.06 7.04
CA GLU A 22 -4.48 15.85 8.42
C GLU A 22 -4.53 14.36 8.80
N TYR A 23 -4.83 13.48 7.85
CA TYR A 23 -5.14 12.08 8.13
C TYR A 23 -4.10 11.10 7.62
N THR A 24 -3.28 11.49 6.66
CA THR A 24 -2.38 10.56 5.96
C THR A 24 -0.98 11.14 5.80
N TYR A 25 -0.04 10.22 5.58
CA TYR A 25 1.37 10.55 5.34
C TYR A 25 1.90 9.62 4.26
N ALA A 26 2.65 10.14 3.33
CA ALA A 26 3.24 9.34 2.26
C ALA A 26 4.72 9.64 2.10
N PHE A 27 5.52 8.60 1.90
CA PHE A 27 6.97 8.71 1.84
C PHE A 27 7.56 7.57 1.01
N LEU A 28 8.79 7.75 0.56
CA LEU A 28 9.47 6.71 -0.23
C LEU A 28 9.92 5.56 0.66
N ASP A 29 9.76 4.34 0.17
CA ASP A 29 10.34 3.16 0.81
C ASP A 29 11.86 3.21 0.60
N ILE A 30 12.63 2.99 1.67
CA ILE A 30 14.08 3.03 1.60
C ILE A 30 14.70 1.73 1.11
N ALA A 31 13.89 0.73 0.81
CA ALA A 31 14.37 -0.57 0.33
C ALA A 31 15.12 -0.47 -1.01
N LYS A 32 14.85 0.56 -1.81
CA LYS A 32 15.49 0.79 -3.11
C LYS A 32 15.31 -0.39 -4.08
N ASP A 33 14.17 -1.07 -3.97
CA ASP A 33 13.87 -2.24 -4.79
C ASP A 33 13.35 -1.86 -6.17
N VAL A 34 12.58 -0.77 -6.26
CA VAL A 34 12.12 -0.19 -7.53
C VAL A 34 12.12 1.33 -7.41
N ASP A 35 12.21 1.99 -8.54
CA ASP A 35 12.17 3.46 -8.58
C ASP A 35 10.80 3.96 -8.14
N GLY A 36 10.80 4.89 -7.19
CA GLY A 36 9.57 5.56 -6.79
C GLY A 36 8.65 4.76 -5.89
N HIS A 37 9.12 3.63 -5.34
CA HIS A 37 8.31 2.83 -4.41
C HIS A 37 7.86 3.70 -3.25
N THR A 38 6.56 3.96 -3.18
CA THR A 38 5.96 4.89 -2.22
C THR A 38 5.07 4.13 -1.26
N LEU A 39 5.09 4.56 0.00
CA LEU A 39 4.20 4.03 1.04
C LEU A 39 3.21 5.11 1.44
N VAL A 40 1.94 4.75 1.55
CA VAL A 40 0.87 5.63 2.05
C VAL A 40 0.33 5.02 3.33
N ILE A 41 0.35 5.81 4.40
CA ILE A 41 -0.07 5.34 5.72
C ILE A 41 -1.09 6.30 6.32
N PRO A 42 -2.02 5.81 7.17
CA PRO A 42 -2.82 6.70 7.99
C PRO A 42 -1.99 7.19 9.17
N LYS A 43 -2.30 8.40 9.63
CA LYS A 43 -1.68 8.93 10.86
C LYS A 43 -2.18 8.18 12.09
N LYS A 44 -3.43 7.74 12.05
CA LYS A 44 -3.98 6.87 13.08
C LYS A 44 -3.34 5.49 12.98
N HIS A 45 -2.86 4.96 14.10
CA HIS A 45 -2.26 3.62 14.09
C HIS A 45 -3.35 2.55 14.02
N VAL A 46 -3.42 1.83 12.91
CA VAL A 46 -4.17 0.60 12.75
C VAL A 46 -3.22 -0.43 12.14
N VAL A 47 -3.45 -1.70 12.40
CA VAL A 47 -2.49 -2.74 12.00
C VAL A 47 -2.58 -3.03 10.50
N ASN A 48 -3.79 -3.19 9.98
CA ASN A 48 -3.98 -3.51 8.56
C ASN A 48 -5.43 -3.22 8.15
N VAL A 49 -5.84 -3.70 6.99
CA VAL A 49 -7.19 -3.47 6.47
C VAL A 49 -8.26 -4.08 7.39
N LEU A 50 -7.92 -5.16 8.10
CA LEU A 50 -8.91 -5.92 8.87
C LEU A 50 -9.39 -5.19 10.13
N ASP A 51 -8.54 -4.35 10.74
CA ASP A 51 -8.91 -3.58 11.94
C ASP A 51 -9.14 -2.10 11.66
N CYS A 52 -9.00 -1.67 10.41
CA CYS A 52 -9.10 -0.25 10.04
C CYS A 52 -10.58 0.16 9.90
N ASP A 53 -10.95 1.26 10.54
CA ASP A 53 -12.29 1.81 10.35
C ASP A 53 -12.47 2.37 8.93
N GLU A 54 -13.72 2.41 8.48
CA GLU A 54 -14.03 2.79 7.09
C GLU A 54 -13.58 4.21 6.75
N GLN A 55 -13.72 5.15 7.67
CA GLN A 55 -13.35 6.53 7.43
C GLN A 55 -11.83 6.68 7.26
N THR A 56 -11.05 6.04 8.12
CA THR A 56 -9.59 6.05 8.00
C THR A 56 -9.16 5.41 6.69
N LEU A 57 -9.78 4.28 6.33
CA LEU A 57 -9.47 3.61 5.07
C LEU A 57 -9.79 4.50 3.87
N ALA A 58 -10.91 5.22 3.91
CA ALA A 58 -11.29 6.15 2.85
C ALA A 58 -10.26 7.27 2.68
N HIS A 59 -9.76 7.81 3.78
CA HIS A 59 -8.71 8.84 3.73
C HIS A 59 -7.44 8.30 3.06
N VAL A 60 -7.03 7.08 3.43
CA VAL A 60 -5.83 6.45 2.85
C VAL A 60 -6.02 6.24 1.35
N MET A 61 -7.15 5.68 0.93
CA MET A 61 -7.40 5.42 -0.48
C MET A 61 -7.52 6.70 -1.30
N ASN A 62 -8.09 7.75 -0.73
CA ASN A 62 -8.12 9.05 -1.41
C ASN A 62 -6.70 9.58 -1.65
N THR A 63 -5.80 9.41 -0.68
CA THR A 63 -4.40 9.82 -0.83
C THR A 63 -3.69 8.95 -1.87
N VAL A 64 -3.93 7.63 -1.86
CA VAL A 64 -3.38 6.73 -2.88
C VAL A 64 -3.80 7.20 -4.28
N LYS A 65 -5.07 7.53 -4.46
CA LYS A 65 -5.59 8.04 -5.73
C LYS A 65 -4.91 9.34 -6.13
N LYS A 66 -4.79 10.28 -5.20
CA LYS A 66 -4.19 11.59 -5.46
C LYS A 66 -2.74 11.45 -5.92
N ILE A 67 -1.95 10.65 -5.22
CA ILE A 67 -0.54 10.44 -5.53
C ILE A 67 -0.37 9.71 -6.86
N SER A 68 -1.18 8.66 -7.09
CA SER A 68 -1.12 7.90 -8.34
C SER A 68 -1.44 8.77 -9.55
N ASN A 69 -2.48 9.61 -9.45
CA ASN A 69 -2.79 10.57 -10.52
C ASN A 69 -1.66 11.56 -10.75
N HIS A 70 -1.05 12.03 -9.67
CA HIS A 70 0.09 12.96 -9.78
C HIS A 70 1.27 12.29 -10.49
N TYR A 71 1.58 11.04 -10.15
CA TYR A 71 2.68 10.32 -10.78
C TYR A 71 2.47 10.13 -12.27
N VAL A 72 1.24 9.78 -12.67
CA VAL A 72 0.92 9.55 -14.08
C VAL A 72 0.83 10.88 -14.85
N ASN A 73 0.15 11.86 -14.29
CA ASN A 73 -0.12 13.11 -15.01
C ASN A 73 1.06 14.08 -15.02
N ASN A 74 1.89 14.06 -13.99
CA ASN A 74 2.92 15.10 -13.80
C ASN A 74 4.34 14.56 -13.70
N CYS A 75 4.54 13.27 -13.46
CA CYS A 75 5.88 12.72 -13.21
C CYS A 75 6.38 11.75 -14.28
N GLY A 76 5.61 11.58 -15.36
CA GLY A 76 6.05 10.79 -16.50
C GLY A 76 5.82 9.29 -16.41
N PHE A 77 5.09 8.82 -15.40
CA PHE A 77 4.74 7.41 -15.30
C PHE A 77 3.48 7.10 -16.10
N GLU A 78 3.29 5.83 -16.42
CA GLU A 78 2.19 5.40 -17.29
C GLU A 78 1.11 4.61 -16.52
N GLY A 79 1.41 4.20 -15.31
CA GLY A 79 0.47 3.49 -14.45
C GLY A 79 1.06 3.28 -13.07
N CYS A 80 0.28 2.63 -12.21
CA CYS A 80 0.71 2.31 -10.85
C CYS A 80 0.16 0.95 -10.44
N ASN A 81 0.98 0.15 -9.76
CA ASN A 81 0.47 -0.99 -9.00
C ASN A 81 0.23 -0.54 -7.57
N ILE A 82 -0.91 -0.91 -7.03
CA ILE A 82 -1.28 -0.62 -5.65
C ILE A 82 -1.31 -1.95 -4.92
N LEU A 83 -0.47 -2.09 -3.90
CA LEU A 83 -0.32 -3.36 -3.18
C LEU A 83 -0.57 -3.15 -1.69
N ASN A 84 -1.17 -4.15 -1.06
CA ASN A 84 -1.35 -4.18 0.38
C ASN A 84 -1.20 -5.62 0.88
N ALA A 85 -0.60 -5.78 2.04
CA ALA A 85 -0.52 -7.06 2.74
C ALA A 85 -1.15 -6.88 4.11
N SER A 86 -2.19 -7.65 4.38
CA SER A 86 -2.89 -7.64 5.66
C SER A 86 -2.79 -9.01 6.30
N GLY A 87 -1.99 -9.11 7.36
CA GLY A 87 -1.70 -10.35 8.07
C GLY A 87 -0.34 -10.94 7.72
N VAL A 88 0.24 -11.67 8.66
CA VAL A 88 1.56 -12.28 8.50
C VAL A 88 1.56 -13.29 7.35
N ALA A 89 0.47 -14.06 7.20
CA ALA A 89 0.34 -15.03 6.11
C ALA A 89 0.36 -14.38 4.72
N ALA A 90 0.02 -13.09 4.65
CA ALA A 90 0.06 -12.31 3.42
C ALA A 90 1.35 -11.50 3.27
N GLN A 91 2.36 -11.79 4.11
CA GLN A 91 3.70 -11.17 4.08
C GLN A 91 3.73 -9.73 4.62
N GLN A 92 2.80 -9.38 5.49
CA GLN A 92 2.87 -8.10 6.19
C GLN A 92 4.04 -8.14 7.18
N THR A 93 4.94 -7.16 7.10
CA THR A 93 6.13 -7.09 7.96
C THR A 93 6.08 -5.94 8.96
N VAL A 94 5.48 -4.81 8.60
CA VAL A 94 5.30 -3.67 9.51
C VAL A 94 3.84 -3.62 9.93
N MET A 95 3.58 -3.62 11.24
CA MET A 95 2.22 -3.71 11.80
C MET A 95 1.59 -2.33 11.97
N HIS A 96 1.62 -1.57 10.91
CA HIS A 96 0.93 -0.30 10.72
C HIS A 96 0.46 -0.29 9.27
N LEU A 97 -0.83 -0.11 9.05
CA LEU A 97 -1.43 -0.15 7.72
C LEU A 97 -0.65 0.69 6.72
N HIS A 98 -0.31 0.09 5.59
CA HIS A 98 0.34 0.84 4.51
C HIS A 98 -0.03 0.24 3.17
N PHE A 99 -0.22 1.11 2.19
CA PHE A 99 -0.38 0.74 0.80
C PHE A 99 0.88 1.12 0.04
N HIS A 100 1.34 0.19 -0.79
CA HIS A 100 2.48 0.44 -1.67
C HIS A 100 1.97 0.99 -2.99
N ILE A 101 2.62 2.03 -3.48
CA ILE A 101 2.43 2.50 -4.85
C ILE A 101 3.71 2.23 -5.60
N ILE A 102 3.63 1.40 -6.63
CA ILE A 102 4.75 1.12 -7.52
C ILE A 102 4.47 1.83 -8.84
N PRO A 103 5.13 2.97 -9.11
CA PRO A 103 4.91 3.67 -10.39
C PRO A 103 5.51 2.87 -11.53
N ARG A 104 4.81 2.82 -12.66
CA ARG A 104 5.18 1.92 -13.76
C ARG A 104 5.34 2.65 -15.08
N LYS A 105 6.27 2.12 -15.90
CA LYS A 105 6.41 2.48 -17.32
C LYS A 105 6.32 1.19 -18.13
N ALA A 106 5.89 1.30 -19.39
CA ALA A 106 5.57 0.13 -20.23
C ALA A 106 6.75 -0.85 -20.38
N ASP A 107 7.98 -0.36 -20.37
CA ASP A 107 9.16 -1.17 -20.63
C ASP A 107 10.16 -1.18 -19.45
N ASP A 108 9.67 -0.96 -18.23
CA ASP A 108 10.55 -0.87 -17.05
C ASP A 108 11.06 -2.24 -16.57
N LYS A 109 10.54 -3.33 -17.12
CA LYS A 109 10.93 -4.71 -16.80
C LYS A 109 10.70 -5.10 -15.34
N VAL A 110 9.88 -4.34 -14.61
CA VAL A 110 9.50 -4.66 -13.25
C VAL A 110 8.29 -5.58 -13.28
N ASP A 111 8.32 -6.65 -12.49
CA ASP A 111 7.18 -7.54 -12.34
C ASP A 111 6.71 -7.46 -10.89
N SER A 112 5.62 -6.74 -10.66
CA SER A 112 5.02 -6.62 -9.34
C SER A 112 3.77 -7.48 -9.17
N TRP A 113 3.45 -8.32 -10.15
CA TRP A 113 2.35 -9.27 -10.08
C TRP A 113 2.92 -10.69 -9.95
N PRO A 114 2.70 -11.37 -8.83
CA PRO A 114 3.33 -12.68 -8.63
C PRO A 114 2.79 -13.73 -9.62
N HIS A 115 3.61 -14.69 -9.91
CA HIS A 115 3.19 -15.86 -10.69
C HIS A 115 2.59 -16.88 -9.73
N PHE A 116 1.31 -17.19 -9.91
CA PHE A 116 0.61 -18.19 -9.11
C PHE A 116 0.64 -19.55 -9.80
N GLU A 117 0.78 -20.60 -9.03
CA GLU A 117 0.88 -21.97 -9.57
C GLU A 117 -0.47 -22.51 -10.10
N GLY A 118 -1.57 -21.92 -9.67
CA GLY A 118 -2.90 -22.35 -10.05
C GLY A 118 -3.73 -22.75 -8.83
N ALA A 119 -5.05 -22.68 -9.02
CA ALA A 119 -5.98 -23.05 -7.96
C ALA A 119 -6.02 -24.57 -7.77
N LYS A 120 -6.20 -25.02 -6.54
CA LYS A 120 -6.25 -26.44 -6.18
C LYS A 120 -7.68 -26.98 -6.09
N GLU A 121 -8.64 -26.10 -5.84
CA GLU A 121 -10.04 -26.44 -5.69
C GLU A 121 -10.88 -25.78 -6.77
N SER A 122 -12.13 -26.23 -6.95
CA SER A 122 -13.03 -25.70 -7.96
C SER A 122 -13.51 -24.30 -7.60
N LEU A 123 -13.93 -23.55 -8.60
CA LEU A 123 -14.54 -22.24 -8.41
C LEU A 123 -15.84 -22.35 -7.60
N GLU A 124 -16.62 -23.41 -7.83
CA GLU A 124 -17.88 -23.65 -7.11
C GLU A 124 -17.64 -23.82 -5.61
N TYR A 125 -16.61 -24.59 -5.26
CA TYR A 125 -16.24 -24.81 -3.87
C TYR A 125 -15.93 -23.47 -3.17
N TYR A 126 -15.09 -22.66 -3.78
CA TYR A 126 -14.69 -21.39 -3.15
C TYR A 126 -15.77 -20.33 -3.22
N ALA A 127 -16.59 -20.33 -4.28
CA ALA A 127 -17.72 -19.40 -4.33
C ALA A 127 -18.67 -19.64 -3.15
N GLU A 128 -18.92 -20.92 -2.82
CA GLU A 128 -19.79 -21.25 -1.69
C GLU A 128 -19.13 -20.90 -0.35
N LEU A 129 -17.85 -21.23 -0.19
CA LEU A 129 -17.12 -20.96 1.06
C LEU A 129 -16.97 -19.47 1.33
N LEU A 130 -16.68 -18.66 0.31
CA LEU A 130 -16.24 -17.28 0.47
C LEU A 130 -17.36 -16.25 0.37
N LYS A 131 -18.54 -16.63 -0.18
CA LYS A 131 -19.61 -15.65 -0.37
C LYS A 131 -20.05 -15.06 0.97
N ILE A 132 -20.33 -13.77 0.95
CA ILE A 132 -20.84 -13.05 2.12
C ILE A 132 -22.35 -13.26 2.20
N LYS A 133 -22.85 -13.66 3.38
CA LYS A 133 -24.27 -13.94 3.62
C LYS A 133 -24.93 -12.83 4.39
#